data_e6a5f4c18501aa45e4361a784fc15d09
#
_entry.id   e6a5f4c18501aa45e4361a784fc15d09
#
_cell.length_a   1.000
_cell.length_b   1.000
_cell.length_c   1.000
_cell.angle_alpha   90.00
_cell.angle_beta   90.00
_cell.angle_gamma   90.00
#
_symmetry.space_group_name_H-M   'P 1'
#
loop_
_entity.id
_entity.type
_entity.pdbx_description
1 polymer ?
#
loop_
_entity_poly.entity_id
_entity_poly.type
_entity_poly.pdbx_seq_one_letter_code
_entity_poly.pdbx_strand_id
1 'polypeptide(L)'
;MRFSIVIPTFNNLEYLKLCIKSIKRNSKFNHEIIIHNNGSTEPSKDFIRDNEIIYSKTSYNAGICEGVNLGAKKSNTNYIVYAHDDFYFLPGWDLSFKEEIEKLNNNFFYFSGTMIQNGQVNFNCGETIDNFDEEKLNLNNDKILYHDFQGSTWAPHIIHKNIWDKVGGFSEEFFPGTGSDPDLNMKLWNVGVRIFKGLGKSKVYHFGSIVTRKKFKNDKSVTTESGSKGGKIFLKKWGFSIKFFTKHYLRGCKTTKYKRILCNQYDGPLRDPKKNINYFFELFIDKFKLIFLKI
;
A
#
# COMPACT_ATOMS: atom_id res chain seq x y z
N MET A 1 -18.70 10.81 -1.17
CA MET A 1 -18.20 9.74 -0.25
C MET A 1 -16.96 10.27 0.44
N ARG A 2 -16.80 10.04 1.75
CA ARG A 2 -15.67 10.53 2.56
C ARG A 2 -14.82 9.35 3.01
N PHE A 3 -13.47 9.48 2.96
CA PHE A 3 -12.51 8.46 3.39
C PHE A 3 -11.68 8.98 4.58
N SER A 4 -11.14 8.09 5.37
CA SER A 4 -10.08 8.37 6.35
C SER A 4 -8.75 7.93 5.76
N ILE A 5 -7.91 8.91 5.41
CA ILE A 5 -6.58 8.69 4.81
C ILE A 5 -5.56 8.61 5.94
N VAL A 6 -5.02 7.43 6.17
CA VAL A 6 -4.07 7.15 7.24
C VAL A 6 -2.65 7.16 6.68
N ILE A 7 -1.82 8.06 7.21
CA ILE A 7 -0.46 8.31 6.76
C ILE A 7 0.50 8.17 7.96
N PRO A 8 1.23 7.05 8.08
CA PRO A 8 2.33 6.98 9.03
C PRO A 8 3.51 7.80 8.52
N THR A 9 4.17 8.54 9.41
CA THR A 9 5.33 9.36 9.04
C THR A 9 6.45 9.27 10.07
N PHE A 10 7.70 9.40 9.62
CA PHE A 10 8.88 9.45 10.47
C PHE A 10 9.98 10.29 9.81
N ASN A 11 10.28 11.48 10.39
CA ASN A 11 11.33 12.40 9.92
C ASN A 11 11.24 12.70 8.40
N ASN A 12 10.04 12.98 7.88
CA ASN A 12 9.79 13.14 6.45
C ASN A 12 8.83 14.31 6.15
N LEU A 13 8.99 15.42 6.90
CA LEU A 13 8.00 16.51 6.92
C LEU A 13 7.74 17.12 5.54
N GLU A 14 8.78 17.36 4.73
CA GLU A 14 8.59 18.05 3.44
C GLU A 14 7.78 17.20 2.45
N TYR A 15 8.04 15.88 2.40
CA TYR A 15 7.21 14.98 1.60
C TYR A 15 5.78 14.86 2.16
N LEU A 16 5.64 14.79 3.48
CA LEU A 16 4.33 14.79 4.14
C LEU A 16 3.52 16.05 3.79
N LYS A 17 4.15 17.23 3.81
CA LYS A 17 3.50 18.49 3.38
C LYS A 17 3.02 18.42 1.94
N LEU A 18 3.87 17.92 1.03
CA LEU A 18 3.52 17.75 -0.38
C LEU A 18 2.36 16.75 -0.55
N CYS A 19 2.41 15.63 0.17
CA CYS A 19 1.35 14.62 0.17
C CYS A 19 0.01 15.22 0.60
N ILE A 20 -0.04 15.92 1.74
CA ILE A 20 -1.26 16.55 2.24
C ILE A 20 -1.77 17.63 1.28
N LYS A 21 -0.88 18.50 0.76
CA LYS A 21 -1.21 19.49 -0.26
C LYS A 21 -1.87 18.83 -1.46
N SER A 22 -1.31 17.74 -1.96
CA SER A 22 -1.85 17.03 -3.12
C SER A 22 -3.22 16.40 -2.84
N ILE A 23 -3.42 15.80 -1.66
CA ILE A 23 -4.72 15.28 -1.25
C ILE A 23 -5.77 16.40 -1.25
N LYS A 24 -5.49 17.51 -0.54
CA LYS A 24 -6.45 18.64 -0.43
C LYS A 24 -6.78 19.27 -1.78
N ARG A 25 -5.80 19.40 -2.67
CA ARG A 25 -5.97 20.02 -3.99
C ARG A 25 -6.65 19.15 -5.00
N ASN A 26 -6.32 17.86 -5.01
CA ASN A 26 -6.63 16.94 -6.10
C ASN A 26 -7.77 15.97 -5.79
N SER A 27 -8.31 15.98 -4.58
CA SER A 27 -9.52 15.21 -4.22
C SER A 27 -10.79 15.94 -4.68
N LYS A 28 -11.78 15.16 -5.07
CA LYS A 28 -13.14 15.64 -5.35
C LYS A 28 -13.98 15.79 -4.09
N PHE A 29 -13.61 15.09 -3.01
CA PHE A 29 -14.34 15.06 -1.76
C PHE A 29 -13.45 15.51 -0.61
N ASN A 30 -14.08 16.05 0.45
CA ASN A 30 -13.36 16.42 1.67
C ASN A 30 -13.16 15.18 2.55
N HIS A 31 -11.91 14.71 2.63
CA HIS A 31 -11.51 13.51 3.38
C HIS A 31 -10.99 13.85 4.78
N GLU A 32 -11.02 12.88 5.68
CA GLU A 32 -10.24 12.94 6.92
C GLU A 32 -8.78 12.62 6.61
N ILE A 33 -7.87 13.46 7.07
CA ILE A 33 -6.43 13.19 7.03
C ILE A 33 -5.99 12.81 8.44
N ILE A 34 -5.50 11.58 8.60
CA ILE A 34 -5.05 11.05 9.87
C ILE A 34 -3.55 10.78 9.75
N ILE A 35 -2.75 11.46 10.56
CA ILE A 35 -1.30 11.25 10.62
C ILE A 35 -0.95 10.49 11.88
N HIS A 36 -0.18 9.42 11.74
CA HIS A 36 0.52 8.80 12.85
C HIS A 36 2.00 9.14 12.79
N ASN A 37 2.48 9.87 13.79
CA ASN A 37 3.89 10.21 13.93
C ASN A 37 4.63 9.11 14.70
N ASN A 38 5.54 8.45 14.03
CA ASN A 38 6.36 7.33 14.54
C ASN A 38 7.54 7.82 15.41
N GLY A 39 7.28 8.68 16.41
CA GLY A 39 8.31 9.08 17.40
C GLY A 39 9.23 10.21 16.95
N SER A 40 8.90 10.95 15.89
CA SER A 40 9.65 12.16 15.51
C SER A 40 9.14 13.42 16.24
N THR A 41 9.91 14.51 16.16
CA THR A 41 9.51 15.82 16.70
C THR A 41 8.52 16.56 15.80
N GLU A 42 8.42 16.17 14.54
CA GLU A 42 7.56 16.76 13.50
C GLU A 42 6.34 15.88 13.22
N PRO A 43 5.23 16.42 12.72
CA PRO A 43 4.98 17.83 12.40
C PRO A 43 4.68 18.71 13.64
N SER A 44 4.77 20.03 13.48
CA SER A 44 4.44 20.98 14.53
C SER A 44 2.94 21.01 14.85
N LYS A 45 2.57 21.50 16.05
CA LYS A 45 1.17 21.65 16.46
C LYS A 45 0.40 22.59 15.53
N ASP A 46 1.03 23.67 15.07
CA ASP A 46 0.41 24.62 14.14
C ASP A 46 0.11 23.98 12.79
N PHE A 47 1.05 23.23 12.24
CA PHE A 47 0.82 22.49 11.00
C PHE A 47 -0.36 21.51 11.11
N ILE A 48 -0.50 20.83 12.24
CA ILE A 48 -1.60 19.90 12.51
C ILE A 48 -2.93 20.64 12.53
N ARG A 49 -3.01 21.76 13.31
CA ARG A 49 -4.21 22.59 13.44
C ARG A 49 -4.61 23.20 12.11
N ASP A 50 -3.67 23.86 11.42
CA ASP A 50 -3.93 24.61 10.20
C ASP A 50 -4.33 23.73 9.02
N ASN A 51 -4.01 22.45 9.10
CA ASN A 51 -4.40 21.44 8.11
C ASN A 51 -5.56 20.55 8.56
N GLU A 52 -6.18 20.79 9.72
CA GLU A 52 -7.31 20.02 10.26
C GLU A 52 -7.00 18.51 10.36
N ILE A 53 -5.78 18.19 10.78
CA ILE A 53 -5.26 16.82 10.83
C ILE A 53 -5.73 16.14 12.12
N ILE A 54 -6.26 14.93 11.99
CA ILE A 54 -6.43 14.01 13.11
C ILE A 54 -5.06 13.40 13.41
N TYR A 55 -4.54 13.68 14.61
CA TYR A 55 -3.17 13.34 14.95
C TYR A 55 -3.06 12.23 15.99
N SER A 56 -2.07 11.38 15.79
CA SER A 56 -1.67 10.30 16.68
C SER A 56 -0.15 10.20 16.72
N LYS A 57 0.43 9.77 17.84
CA LYS A 57 1.89 9.73 18.03
C LYS A 57 2.28 8.60 18.98
N THR A 58 3.41 7.96 18.71
CA THR A 58 4.18 7.15 19.65
C THR A 58 5.45 7.89 20.09
N SER A 59 6.04 7.50 21.22
CA SER A 59 7.34 8.01 21.66
C SER A 59 8.54 7.32 20.98
N TYR A 60 8.27 6.29 20.22
CA TYR A 60 9.24 5.45 19.51
C TYR A 60 8.82 5.25 18.05
N ASN A 61 9.73 4.72 17.23
CA ASN A 61 9.41 4.35 15.86
C ASN A 61 8.63 3.03 15.83
N ALA A 62 7.31 3.13 15.76
CA ALA A 62 6.37 2.00 15.69
C ALA A 62 6.41 1.24 14.35
N GLY A 63 7.08 1.78 13.34
CA GLY A 63 7.06 1.25 11.98
C GLY A 63 5.73 1.47 11.27
N ILE A 64 5.59 0.85 10.09
CA ILE A 64 4.40 1.05 9.25
C ILE A 64 3.19 0.37 9.89
N CYS A 65 3.30 -0.89 10.30
CA CYS A 65 2.17 -1.71 10.72
C CYS A 65 1.44 -1.14 11.94
N GLU A 66 2.15 -0.95 13.03
CA GLU A 66 1.58 -0.38 14.26
C GLU A 66 1.12 1.06 14.03
N GLY A 67 1.92 1.88 13.31
CA GLY A 67 1.58 3.27 13.02
C GLY A 67 0.27 3.40 12.23
N VAL A 68 0.04 2.58 11.21
CA VAL A 68 -1.21 2.58 10.45
C VAL A 68 -2.37 2.08 11.31
N ASN A 69 -2.17 1.03 12.11
CA ASN A 69 -3.20 0.51 13.02
C ASN A 69 -3.65 1.56 14.03
N LEU A 70 -2.70 2.30 14.63
CA LEU A 70 -3.00 3.37 15.59
C LEU A 70 -3.71 4.56 14.93
N GLY A 71 -3.32 4.91 13.70
CA GLY A 71 -4.02 5.91 12.90
C GLY A 71 -5.43 5.46 12.53
N ALA A 72 -5.60 4.25 12.05
CA ALA A 72 -6.89 3.68 11.64
C ALA A 72 -7.93 3.62 12.79
N LYS A 73 -7.49 3.43 14.03
CA LYS A 73 -8.36 3.50 15.22
C LYS A 73 -9.02 4.88 15.42
N LYS A 74 -8.46 5.93 14.81
CA LYS A 74 -9.02 7.30 14.87
C LYS A 74 -9.96 7.64 13.71
N SER A 75 -10.17 6.69 12.81
CA SER A 75 -11.06 6.86 11.65
C SER A 75 -12.52 7.01 12.09
N ASN A 76 -13.21 8.04 11.57
CA ASN A 76 -14.64 8.27 11.76
C ASN A 76 -15.45 8.00 10.47
N THR A 77 -14.82 7.45 9.43
CA THR A 77 -15.50 7.09 8.17
C THR A 77 -15.59 5.59 7.96
N ASN A 78 -16.42 5.17 7.01
CA ASN A 78 -16.58 3.76 6.68
C ASN A 78 -15.43 3.17 5.87
N TYR A 79 -14.49 4.00 5.38
CA TYR A 79 -13.44 3.55 4.48
C TYR A 79 -12.08 4.06 4.94
N ILE A 80 -11.15 3.15 5.08
CA ILE A 80 -9.75 3.46 5.43
C ILE A 80 -8.93 3.41 4.15
N VAL A 81 -8.24 4.51 3.85
CA VAL A 81 -7.19 4.59 2.83
C VAL A 81 -5.85 4.61 3.53
N TYR A 82 -5.01 3.61 3.29
CA TYR A 82 -3.61 3.65 3.70
C TYR A 82 -2.78 4.32 2.59
N ALA A 83 -1.96 5.28 2.97
CA ALA A 83 -1.06 5.99 2.07
C ALA A 83 0.32 6.20 2.69
N HIS A 84 1.35 6.31 1.84
CA HIS A 84 2.68 6.72 2.26
C HIS A 84 2.80 8.25 2.31
N ASP A 85 3.66 8.75 3.17
CA ASP A 85 3.94 10.18 3.31
C ASP A 85 4.74 10.77 2.12
N ASP A 86 5.30 9.93 1.26
CA ASP A 86 6.01 10.28 0.03
C ASP A 86 5.20 10.05 -1.27
N PHE A 87 3.88 10.10 -1.16
CA PHE A 87 2.97 10.11 -2.32
C PHE A 87 2.57 11.53 -2.71
N TYR A 88 2.42 11.76 -4.00
CA TYR A 88 1.67 12.89 -4.56
C TYR A 88 0.43 12.34 -5.26
N PHE A 89 -0.75 12.65 -4.75
CA PHE A 89 -2.02 12.22 -5.33
C PHE A 89 -2.38 13.04 -6.55
N LEU A 90 -2.76 12.40 -7.66
CA LEU A 90 -3.16 13.07 -8.89
C LEU A 90 -4.66 13.40 -8.89
N PRO A 91 -5.11 14.40 -9.69
CA PRO A 91 -6.53 14.76 -9.78
C PRO A 91 -7.46 13.57 -10.05
N GLY A 92 -8.55 13.45 -9.28
CA GLY A 92 -9.58 12.44 -9.47
C GLY A 92 -9.28 11.04 -8.91
N TRP A 93 -8.20 10.89 -8.15
CA TRP A 93 -7.83 9.62 -7.54
C TRP A 93 -8.94 9.02 -6.66
N ASP A 94 -9.62 9.85 -5.88
CA ASP A 94 -10.67 9.49 -4.94
C ASP A 94 -12.01 9.20 -5.65
N LEU A 95 -12.28 9.89 -6.75
CA LEU A 95 -13.47 9.63 -7.58
C LEU A 95 -13.44 8.21 -8.14
N SER A 96 -12.26 7.75 -8.58
CA SER A 96 -12.09 6.39 -9.09
C SER A 96 -12.40 5.33 -8.03
N PHE A 97 -11.95 5.52 -6.79
CA PHE A 97 -12.32 4.62 -5.69
C PHE A 97 -13.81 4.66 -5.40
N LYS A 98 -14.42 5.85 -5.33
CA LYS A 98 -15.86 6.00 -5.10
C LYS A 98 -16.68 5.25 -6.15
N GLU A 99 -16.39 5.48 -7.44
CA GLU A 99 -17.11 4.84 -8.55
C GLU A 99 -17.03 3.31 -8.50
N GLU A 100 -15.87 2.75 -8.12
CA GLU A 100 -15.73 1.29 -7.99
C GLU A 100 -16.45 0.74 -6.76
N ILE A 101 -16.43 1.44 -5.64
CA ILE A 101 -17.17 1.03 -4.43
C ILE A 101 -18.67 1.02 -4.70
N GLU A 102 -19.21 2.04 -5.39
CA GLU A 102 -20.63 2.16 -5.69
C GLU A 102 -21.16 1.07 -6.65
N LYS A 103 -20.28 0.42 -7.40
CA LYS A 103 -20.65 -0.74 -8.23
C LYS A 103 -20.82 -2.03 -7.41
N LEU A 104 -20.40 -2.04 -6.15
CA LEU A 104 -20.42 -3.22 -5.31
C LEU A 104 -21.66 -3.23 -4.41
N ASN A 105 -22.26 -4.42 -4.23
CA ASN A 105 -23.35 -4.63 -3.28
C ASN A 105 -22.88 -5.13 -1.91
N ASN A 106 -21.56 -5.07 -1.65
CA ASN A 106 -20.96 -5.55 -0.41
C ASN A 106 -19.63 -4.83 -0.11
N ASN A 107 -19.07 -5.07 1.08
CA ASN A 107 -17.87 -4.44 1.58
C ASN A 107 -16.61 -5.33 1.47
N PHE A 108 -16.70 -6.49 0.78
CA PHE A 108 -15.61 -7.46 0.67
C PHE A 108 -14.73 -7.17 -0.54
N PHE A 109 -13.96 -6.10 -0.47
CA PHE A 109 -13.03 -5.67 -1.52
C PHE A 109 -11.72 -5.13 -0.94
N TYR A 110 -10.71 -5.14 -1.76
CA TYR A 110 -9.44 -4.44 -1.61
C TYR A 110 -9.15 -3.73 -2.93
N PHE A 111 -9.22 -2.41 -2.93
CA PHE A 111 -8.82 -1.61 -4.08
C PHE A 111 -7.52 -0.89 -3.81
N SER A 112 -6.69 -0.74 -4.83
CA SER A 112 -5.47 0.06 -4.75
C SER A 112 -5.36 1.04 -5.92
N GLY A 113 -4.52 2.04 -5.75
CA GLY A 113 -4.17 2.97 -6.80
C GLY A 113 -3.02 2.46 -7.68
N THR A 114 -2.78 3.18 -8.77
CA THR A 114 -1.66 3.00 -9.68
C THR A 114 -0.52 3.94 -9.28
N MET A 115 0.66 3.40 -9.06
CA MET A 115 1.86 4.18 -8.76
C MET A 115 2.57 4.58 -10.06
N ILE A 116 2.77 5.88 -10.22
CA ILE A 116 3.63 6.49 -11.24
C ILE A 116 5.00 6.67 -10.62
N GLN A 117 6.04 6.38 -11.37
CA GLN A 117 7.42 6.31 -10.91
C GLN A 117 7.56 5.34 -9.71
N ASN A 118 8.55 4.51 -9.72
CA ASN A 118 8.73 3.43 -8.73
C ASN A 118 7.49 2.51 -8.53
N GLY A 119 6.74 2.28 -9.61
CA GLY A 119 5.50 1.48 -9.61
C GLY A 119 5.15 0.89 -10.96
N GLN A 120 3.86 0.88 -11.31
CA GLN A 120 3.33 0.32 -12.55
C GLN A 120 3.66 1.14 -13.78
N VAL A 121 3.70 2.48 -13.63
CA VAL A 121 3.94 3.41 -14.74
C VAL A 121 5.28 4.09 -14.54
N ASN A 122 6.13 4.04 -15.57
CA ASN A 122 7.38 4.78 -15.58
C ASN A 122 7.17 6.12 -16.29
N PHE A 123 6.99 7.18 -15.50
CA PHE A 123 6.91 8.56 -15.98
C PHE A 123 7.62 9.47 -14.98
N ASN A 124 8.85 9.86 -15.30
CA ASN A 124 9.70 10.60 -14.39
C ASN A 124 9.39 12.11 -14.43
N CYS A 125 8.98 12.65 -13.29
CA CYS A 125 8.83 14.07 -13.02
C CYS A 125 9.73 14.56 -11.87
N GLY A 126 10.82 13.87 -11.60
CA GLY A 126 11.77 14.14 -10.52
C GLY A 126 11.90 12.98 -9.54
N GLU A 127 13.11 12.74 -9.04
CA GLU A 127 13.39 11.66 -8.11
C GLU A 127 13.27 12.09 -6.64
N THR A 128 13.35 13.39 -6.40
CA THR A 128 13.27 14.02 -5.08
C THR A 128 12.34 15.22 -5.11
N ILE A 129 11.92 15.69 -3.93
CA ILE A 129 11.07 16.87 -3.81
C ILE A 129 11.72 18.13 -4.43
N ASP A 130 13.05 18.24 -4.37
CA ASP A 130 13.78 19.40 -4.86
C ASP A 130 13.75 19.54 -6.38
N ASN A 131 13.61 18.43 -7.11
CA ASN A 131 13.56 18.41 -8.57
C ASN A 131 12.21 17.91 -9.11
N PHE A 132 11.18 17.90 -8.27
CA PHE A 132 9.84 17.45 -8.65
C PHE A 132 9.12 18.50 -9.52
N ASP A 133 8.78 18.10 -10.73
CA ASP A 133 8.03 18.88 -11.69
C ASP A 133 6.52 18.55 -11.57
N GLU A 134 5.86 19.25 -10.62
CA GLU A 134 4.42 19.12 -10.36
C GLU A 134 3.58 19.49 -11.57
N GLU A 135 3.98 20.53 -12.31
CA GLU A 135 3.26 21.03 -13.48
C GLU A 135 3.28 20.02 -14.61
N LYS A 136 4.46 19.51 -14.97
CA LYS A 136 4.63 18.43 -15.97
C LYS A 136 3.77 17.22 -15.64
N LEU A 137 3.74 16.80 -14.36
CA LEU A 137 2.95 15.65 -13.94
C LEU A 137 1.45 15.90 -14.14
N ASN A 138 0.94 17.05 -13.70
CA ASN A 138 -0.47 17.39 -13.79
C ASN A 138 -0.94 17.60 -15.24
N LEU A 139 -0.14 18.26 -16.09
CA LEU A 139 -0.43 18.44 -17.51
C LEU A 139 -0.49 17.12 -18.30
N ASN A 140 0.16 16.09 -17.80
CA ASN A 140 0.15 14.78 -18.44
C ASN A 140 -0.77 13.75 -17.74
N ASN A 141 -1.53 14.15 -16.73
CA ASN A 141 -2.38 13.22 -15.97
C ASN A 141 -3.29 12.38 -16.87
N ASP A 142 -3.95 12.98 -17.86
CA ASP A 142 -4.87 12.30 -18.76
C ASP A 142 -4.17 11.45 -19.82
N LYS A 143 -2.88 11.69 -20.07
CA LYS A 143 -2.04 10.93 -21.00
C LYS A 143 -1.36 9.75 -20.33
N ILE A 144 -1.20 9.78 -18.99
CA ILE A 144 -0.64 8.67 -18.21
C ILE A 144 -1.74 7.63 -17.99
N LEU A 145 -1.85 6.70 -18.93
CA LEU A 145 -2.88 5.67 -18.91
C LEU A 145 -2.33 4.37 -18.34
N TYR A 146 -3.14 3.72 -17.52
CA TYR A 146 -2.94 2.34 -17.09
C TYR A 146 -4.29 1.63 -17.01
N HIS A 147 -4.28 0.32 -17.23
CA HIS A 147 -5.50 -0.49 -17.11
C HIS A 147 -5.78 -0.84 -15.64
N ASP A 148 -7.03 -1.17 -15.32
CA ASP A 148 -7.35 -1.79 -14.05
C ASP A 148 -6.68 -3.17 -13.99
N PHE A 149 -6.07 -3.51 -12.86
CA PHE A 149 -5.23 -4.69 -12.77
C PHE A 149 -5.58 -5.62 -11.62
N GLN A 150 -5.22 -6.89 -11.82
CA GLN A 150 -5.54 -7.98 -10.93
C GLN A 150 -4.55 -8.08 -9.78
N GLY A 151 -5.04 -8.33 -8.56
CA GLY A 151 -4.24 -8.82 -7.46
C GLY A 151 -3.21 -7.83 -6.92
N SER A 152 -3.59 -6.56 -6.79
CA SER A 152 -2.73 -5.56 -6.13
C SER A 152 -2.53 -5.85 -4.66
N THR A 153 -1.33 -5.53 -4.15
CA THR A 153 -0.94 -5.77 -2.75
C THR A 153 -0.31 -4.56 -2.06
N TRP A 154 -0.38 -3.36 -2.62
CA TRP A 154 0.36 -2.19 -2.07
C TRP A 154 -0.49 -0.93 -1.96
N ALA A 155 0.07 0.05 -1.23
CA ALA A 155 -0.49 1.40 -1.12
C ALA A 155 -0.39 2.22 -2.44
N PRO A 156 -1.27 3.23 -2.65
CA PRO A 156 -2.39 3.50 -1.77
C PRO A 156 -3.47 2.44 -1.92
N HIS A 157 -4.07 2.02 -0.82
CA HIS A 157 -5.20 1.10 -0.90
C HIS A 157 -6.36 1.53 -0.02
N ILE A 158 -7.56 1.09 -0.38
CA ILE A 158 -8.79 1.36 0.35
C ILE A 158 -9.49 0.06 0.72
N ILE A 159 -9.94 0.00 1.98
CA ILE A 159 -10.67 -1.13 2.56
C ILE A 159 -11.85 -0.57 3.36
N HIS A 160 -12.98 -1.28 3.38
CA HIS A 160 -14.09 -0.94 4.28
C HIS A 160 -13.68 -1.17 5.74
N LYS A 161 -13.98 -0.21 6.62
CA LYS A 161 -13.54 -0.22 8.01
C LYS A 161 -13.93 -1.49 8.78
N ASN A 162 -15.16 -1.99 8.57
CA ASN A 162 -15.59 -3.24 9.23
C ASN A 162 -14.74 -4.46 8.83
N ILE A 163 -14.23 -4.48 7.59
CA ILE A 163 -13.35 -5.57 7.12
C ILE A 163 -11.94 -5.37 7.66
N TRP A 164 -11.44 -4.11 7.71
CA TRP A 164 -10.20 -3.77 8.37
C TRP A 164 -10.20 -4.22 9.84
N ASP A 165 -11.23 -3.86 10.59
CA ASP A 165 -11.38 -4.21 12.00
C ASP A 165 -11.49 -5.73 12.19
N LYS A 166 -12.25 -6.42 11.32
CA LYS A 166 -12.40 -7.88 11.34
C LYS A 166 -11.08 -8.63 11.19
N VAL A 167 -10.16 -8.13 10.36
CA VAL A 167 -8.83 -8.75 10.18
C VAL A 167 -7.78 -8.22 11.15
N GLY A 168 -8.10 -7.20 11.94
CA GLY A 168 -7.18 -6.57 12.90
C GLY A 168 -6.08 -5.73 12.24
N GLY A 169 -6.36 -5.12 11.08
CA GLY A 169 -5.42 -4.26 10.35
C GLY A 169 -4.13 -4.97 9.93
N PHE A 170 -3.00 -4.28 9.96
CA PHE A 170 -1.68 -4.86 9.70
C PHE A 170 -1.18 -5.71 10.87
N SER A 171 -0.39 -6.72 10.60
CA SER A 171 0.29 -7.53 11.61
C SER A 171 1.63 -6.90 12.00
N GLU A 172 1.77 -6.52 13.27
CA GLU A 172 2.89 -5.72 13.78
C GLU A 172 4.23 -6.47 13.79
N GLU A 173 4.19 -7.80 13.74
CA GLU A 173 5.37 -8.66 13.61
C GLU A 173 6.20 -8.40 12.33
N PHE A 174 5.59 -7.74 11.33
CA PHE A 174 6.27 -7.35 10.09
C PHE A 174 7.08 -6.05 10.20
N PHE A 175 7.38 -5.59 11.41
CA PHE A 175 8.25 -4.42 11.58
C PHE A 175 9.56 -4.54 10.77
N PRO A 176 9.99 -3.50 10.03
CA PRO A 176 9.45 -2.13 9.91
C PRO A 176 8.31 -1.97 8.88
N GLY A 177 7.89 -3.03 8.14
CA GLY A 177 6.79 -2.98 7.19
C GLY A 177 6.93 -3.95 6.00
N THR A 178 8.12 -4.49 5.71
CA THR A 178 8.32 -5.38 4.57
C THR A 178 7.50 -6.67 4.71
N GLY A 179 6.67 -6.96 3.69
CA GLY A 179 5.81 -8.16 3.69
C GLY A 179 4.46 -7.98 4.38
N SER A 180 4.18 -6.81 4.95
CA SER A 180 2.90 -6.52 5.63
C SER A 180 1.71 -6.42 4.67
N ASP A 181 1.89 -5.83 3.50
CA ASP A 181 0.81 -5.72 2.51
C ASP A 181 0.31 -7.09 2.03
N PRO A 182 1.16 -8.02 1.57
CA PRO A 182 0.70 -9.36 1.23
C PRO A 182 0.14 -10.14 2.45
N ASP A 183 0.63 -9.90 3.67
CA ASP A 183 0.03 -10.49 4.87
C ASP A 183 -1.39 -9.97 5.11
N LEU A 184 -1.61 -8.67 5.01
CA LEU A 184 -2.95 -8.09 5.07
C LEU A 184 -3.86 -8.69 4.00
N ASN A 185 -3.38 -8.82 2.76
CA ASN A 185 -4.16 -9.42 1.68
C ASN A 185 -4.48 -10.90 1.95
N MET A 186 -3.59 -11.66 2.59
CA MET A 186 -3.87 -13.04 2.97
C MET A 186 -4.92 -13.12 4.11
N LYS A 187 -4.87 -12.20 5.08
CA LYS A 187 -5.93 -12.08 6.11
C LYS A 187 -7.29 -11.75 5.48
N LEU A 188 -7.30 -10.80 4.54
CA LEU A 188 -8.50 -10.43 3.79
C LEU A 188 -9.05 -11.62 2.97
N TRP A 189 -8.16 -12.39 2.32
CA TRP A 189 -8.54 -13.61 1.61
C TRP A 189 -9.24 -14.61 2.53
N ASN A 190 -8.70 -14.83 3.73
CA ASN A 190 -9.24 -15.78 4.71
C ASN A 190 -10.63 -15.40 5.24
N VAL A 191 -10.97 -14.12 5.25
CA VAL A 191 -12.32 -13.66 5.64
C VAL A 191 -13.28 -13.56 4.46
N GLY A 192 -12.88 -13.99 3.26
CA GLY A 192 -13.74 -14.11 2.08
C GLY A 192 -13.61 -12.99 1.05
N VAL A 193 -12.67 -12.04 1.20
CA VAL A 193 -12.39 -11.07 0.14
C VAL A 193 -11.86 -11.78 -1.10
N ARG A 194 -12.44 -11.48 -2.25
CA ARG A 194 -12.04 -12.03 -3.56
C ARG A 194 -11.81 -10.95 -4.62
N ILE A 195 -12.18 -9.70 -4.32
CA ILE A 195 -11.96 -8.55 -5.19
C ILE A 195 -10.70 -7.84 -4.73
N PHE A 196 -9.59 -8.11 -5.42
CA PHE A 196 -8.29 -7.45 -5.23
C PHE A 196 -7.96 -6.73 -6.53
N LYS A 197 -8.41 -5.48 -6.66
CA LYS A 197 -8.35 -4.72 -7.91
C LYS A 197 -7.52 -3.47 -7.75
N GLY A 198 -6.54 -3.28 -8.65
CA GLY A 198 -5.88 -2.01 -8.79
C GLY A 198 -6.58 -1.13 -9.83
N LEU A 199 -6.75 0.15 -9.55
CA LEU A 199 -7.46 1.09 -10.40
C LEU A 199 -6.48 1.93 -11.21
N GLY A 200 -6.57 1.79 -12.53
CA GLY A 200 -5.71 2.53 -13.48
C GLY A 200 -5.89 4.05 -13.39
N LYS A 201 -7.08 4.50 -13.04
CA LYS A 201 -7.43 5.93 -12.94
C LYS A 201 -7.12 6.55 -11.57
N SER A 202 -7.00 5.75 -10.50
CA SER A 202 -6.60 6.23 -9.17
C SER A 202 -5.07 6.30 -9.12
N LYS A 203 -4.48 7.46 -9.35
CA LYS A 203 -3.04 7.60 -9.57
C LYS A 203 -2.34 8.38 -8.47
N VAL A 204 -1.14 7.90 -8.09
CA VAL A 204 -0.20 8.62 -7.23
C VAL A 204 1.19 8.61 -7.85
N TYR A 205 1.93 9.72 -7.71
CA TYR A 205 3.36 9.75 -7.95
C TYR A 205 4.09 9.27 -6.70
N HIS A 206 5.01 8.34 -6.82
CA HIS A 206 5.71 7.72 -5.70
C HIS A 206 7.21 8.03 -5.74
N PHE A 207 7.70 8.79 -4.77
CA PHE A 207 9.12 9.14 -4.70
C PHE A 207 10.01 7.96 -4.29
N GLY A 208 9.41 6.86 -3.83
CA GLY A 208 10.09 5.57 -3.71
C GLY A 208 10.65 5.26 -2.33
N SER A 209 9.88 5.48 -1.29
CA SER A 209 10.21 5.05 0.09
C SER A 209 11.55 5.63 0.60
N ILE A 210 11.71 6.93 0.45
CA ILE A 210 12.97 7.66 0.68
C ILE A 210 13.49 7.44 2.10
N VAL A 211 12.60 7.47 3.10
CA VAL A 211 12.97 7.26 4.52
C VAL A 211 13.52 5.86 4.74
N THR A 212 12.84 4.85 4.20
CA THR A 212 13.26 3.45 4.32
C THR A 212 14.60 3.22 3.63
N ARG A 213 14.78 3.78 2.43
CA ARG A 213 16.04 3.67 1.70
C ARG A 213 17.22 4.36 2.40
N LYS A 214 17.01 5.55 2.96
CA LYS A 214 18.07 6.29 3.69
C LYS A 214 18.48 5.55 4.97
N LYS A 215 17.51 5.05 5.74
CA LYS A 215 17.76 4.42 7.05
C LYS A 215 18.35 3.02 6.93
N PHE A 216 17.97 2.27 5.90
CA PHE A 216 18.37 0.87 5.71
C PHE A 216 19.26 0.64 4.48
N LYS A 217 19.95 1.68 4.02
CA LYS A 217 20.82 1.62 2.82
C LYS A 217 21.87 0.50 2.90
N ASN A 218 22.29 0.12 4.09
CA ASN A 218 23.26 -0.92 4.36
C ASN A 218 22.65 -2.23 4.91
N ASP A 219 21.34 -2.29 5.11
CA ASP A 219 20.68 -3.48 5.63
C ASP A 219 20.10 -4.32 4.49
N LYS A 220 20.86 -5.32 4.08
CA LYS A 220 20.46 -6.27 3.02
C LYS A 220 19.17 -7.04 3.35
N SER A 221 18.74 -7.08 4.61
CA SER A 221 17.50 -7.77 5.02
C SER A 221 16.23 -7.05 4.55
N VAL A 222 16.32 -5.76 4.20
CA VAL A 222 15.19 -4.92 3.77
C VAL A 222 15.03 -4.89 2.24
N THR A 223 16.03 -5.35 1.47
CA THR A 223 16.13 -5.05 0.03
C THR A 223 15.67 -6.13 -0.92
N THR A 224 15.36 -7.36 -0.47
CA THR A 224 14.90 -8.44 -1.35
C THR A 224 13.68 -9.18 -0.76
N GLU A 225 12.58 -9.25 -1.51
CA GLU A 225 11.32 -9.86 -1.05
C GLU A 225 11.45 -11.31 -0.57
N SER A 226 12.25 -12.13 -1.23
CA SER A 226 12.37 -13.56 -0.92
C SER A 226 13.40 -13.88 0.19
N GLY A 227 14.33 -12.98 0.45
CA GLY A 227 15.35 -13.10 1.50
C GLY A 227 15.15 -12.15 2.68
N SER A 228 14.15 -11.26 2.59
CA SER A 228 13.85 -10.28 3.62
C SER A 228 13.30 -10.92 4.90
N LYS A 229 13.51 -10.25 6.05
CA LYS A 229 12.89 -10.65 7.33
C LYS A 229 11.37 -10.86 7.17
N GLY A 230 10.68 -9.93 6.51
CA GLY A 230 9.23 -10.02 6.26
C GLY A 230 8.83 -11.21 5.39
N GLY A 231 9.61 -11.54 4.36
CA GLY A 231 9.37 -12.74 3.54
C GLY A 231 9.48 -14.03 4.34
N LYS A 232 10.42 -14.11 5.30
CA LYS A 232 10.57 -15.26 6.21
C LYS A 232 9.40 -15.34 7.20
N ILE A 233 8.97 -14.20 7.77
CA ILE A 233 7.80 -14.14 8.66
C ILE A 233 6.56 -14.62 7.92
N PHE A 234 6.33 -14.12 6.69
CA PHE A 234 5.19 -14.53 5.86
C PHE A 234 5.19 -16.03 5.60
N LEU A 235 6.35 -16.59 5.16
CA LEU A 235 6.49 -18.01 4.89
C LEU A 235 6.22 -18.86 6.13
N LYS A 236 6.73 -18.46 7.31
CA LYS A 236 6.47 -19.14 8.58
C LYS A 236 5.00 -19.09 8.99
N LYS A 237 4.37 -17.93 8.84
CA LYS A 237 2.98 -17.69 9.26
C LYS A 237 1.97 -18.46 8.39
N TRP A 238 2.18 -18.46 7.07
CA TRP A 238 1.21 -18.97 6.10
C TRP A 238 1.58 -20.32 5.47
N GLY A 239 2.80 -20.80 5.67
CA GLY A 239 3.27 -22.08 5.13
C GLY A 239 3.66 -22.05 3.66
N PHE A 240 3.69 -20.88 3.03
CA PHE A 240 4.13 -20.64 1.65
C PHE A 240 4.64 -19.19 1.48
N SER A 241 5.40 -18.96 0.42
CA SER A 241 6.03 -17.67 0.15
C SER A 241 5.05 -16.60 -0.37
N ILE A 242 5.42 -15.30 -0.23
CA ILE A 242 4.70 -14.18 -0.86
C ILE A 242 4.56 -14.42 -2.37
N LYS A 243 5.63 -14.91 -3.03
CA LYS A 243 5.61 -15.22 -4.46
C LYS A 243 4.54 -16.27 -4.80
N PHE A 244 4.43 -17.31 -4.00
CA PHE A 244 3.41 -18.35 -4.16
C PHE A 244 2.00 -17.76 -4.01
N PHE A 245 1.77 -16.96 -2.96
CA PHE A 245 0.50 -16.28 -2.72
C PHE A 245 0.11 -15.36 -3.87
N THR A 246 1.02 -14.47 -4.28
CA THR A 246 0.77 -13.54 -5.38
C THR A 246 0.46 -14.26 -6.69
N LYS A 247 1.15 -15.38 -6.97
CA LYS A 247 0.95 -16.14 -8.19
C LYS A 247 -0.36 -16.93 -8.20
N HIS A 248 -0.59 -17.72 -7.16
CA HIS A 248 -1.66 -18.72 -7.17
C HIS A 248 -3.00 -18.21 -6.63
N TYR A 249 -2.96 -17.31 -5.66
CA TYR A 249 -4.16 -16.74 -5.05
C TYR A 249 -4.58 -15.44 -5.73
N LEU A 250 -3.69 -14.47 -5.81
CA LEU A 250 -4.01 -13.14 -6.31
C LEU A 250 -3.93 -13.01 -7.83
N ARG A 251 -3.19 -13.87 -8.52
CA ARG A 251 -2.85 -13.72 -9.95
C ARG A 251 -2.28 -12.33 -10.26
N GLY A 252 -1.55 -11.79 -9.27
CA GLY A 252 -1.13 -10.41 -9.20
C GLY A 252 0.06 -10.05 -10.07
N CYS A 253 0.59 -8.89 -9.81
CA CYS A 253 1.68 -8.32 -10.61
C CYS A 253 3.00 -9.08 -10.39
N LYS A 254 3.86 -8.99 -11.39
CA LYS A 254 5.21 -9.57 -11.38
C LYS A 254 6.25 -8.47 -11.55
N THR A 255 7.30 -8.51 -10.75
CA THR A 255 8.47 -7.66 -10.98
C THR A 255 9.37 -8.32 -12.03
N THR A 256 9.66 -7.62 -13.11
CA THR A 256 10.54 -8.11 -14.17
C THR A 256 12.02 -7.97 -13.77
N LYS A 257 12.91 -8.63 -14.53
CA LYS A 257 14.38 -8.48 -14.41
C LYS A 257 14.83 -7.01 -14.44
N TYR A 258 14.10 -6.15 -15.13
CA TYR A 258 14.37 -4.71 -15.26
C TYR A 258 13.63 -3.85 -14.23
N LYS A 259 13.19 -4.45 -13.11
CA LYS A 259 12.42 -3.78 -12.04
C LYS A 259 11.10 -3.12 -12.48
N ARG A 260 10.57 -3.49 -13.64
CA ARG A 260 9.23 -3.08 -14.06
C ARG A 260 8.20 -3.96 -13.38
N ILE A 261 7.11 -3.36 -12.93
CA ILE A 261 5.96 -4.07 -12.41
C ILE A 261 4.97 -4.29 -13.55
N LEU A 262 4.75 -5.55 -13.92
CA LEU A 262 3.78 -5.96 -14.92
C LEU A 262 2.58 -6.61 -14.25
N CYS A 263 1.41 -6.04 -14.46
CA CYS A 263 0.17 -6.52 -13.89
C CYS A 263 -0.74 -7.07 -15.00
N ASN A 264 -1.43 -8.17 -14.70
CA ASN A 264 -2.50 -8.67 -15.55
C ASN A 264 -3.69 -7.71 -15.49
N GLN A 265 -4.41 -7.56 -16.60
CA GLN A 265 -5.67 -6.81 -16.59
C GLN A 265 -6.67 -7.47 -15.64
N TYR A 266 -7.47 -6.64 -14.95
CA TYR A 266 -8.52 -7.14 -14.08
C TYR A 266 -9.58 -7.87 -14.89
N ASP A 267 -9.88 -9.10 -14.50
CA ASP A 267 -10.85 -9.99 -15.17
C ASP A 267 -11.97 -10.51 -14.25
N GLY A 268 -12.10 -9.86 -13.07
CA GLY A 268 -13.17 -10.16 -12.11
C GLY A 268 -12.68 -10.69 -10.76
N PRO A 269 -13.61 -11.05 -9.89
CA PRO A 269 -13.29 -11.61 -8.58
C PRO A 269 -12.46 -12.89 -8.69
N LEU A 270 -11.51 -13.02 -7.77
CA LEU A 270 -10.63 -14.19 -7.70
C LEU A 270 -11.40 -15.44 -7.26
N ARG A 271 -10.95 -16.57 -7.76
CA ARG A 271 -11.40 -17.90 -7.35
C ARG A 271 -10.32 -18.59 -6.55
N ASP A 272 -10.69 -19.66 -5.85
CA ASP A 272 -9.71 -20.48 -5.16
C ASP A 272 -8.64 -21.01 -6.12
N PRO A 273 -7.39 -21.16 -5.66
CA PRO A 273 -6.27 -21.56 -6.50
C PRO A 273 -6.51 -22.89 -7.19
N LYS A 274 -6.18 -22.98 -8.49
CA LYS A 274 -6.16 -24.25 -9.21
C LYS A 274 -5.00 -25.11 -8.67
N LYS A 275 -5.34 -26.18 -7.98
CA LYS A 275 -4.39 -27.15 -7.39
C LYS A 275 -3.87 -28.12 -8.45
N ASN A 276 -3.07 -27.62 -9.38
CA ASN A 276 -2.38 -28.43 -10.40
C ASN A 276 -0.98 -28.86 -9.93
N ILE A 277 -0.25 -29.61 -10.77
CA ILE A 277 1.08 -30.11 -10.45
C ILE A 277 2.07 -29.01 -10.09
N ASN A 278 2.02 -27.85 -10.78
CA ASN A 278 2.89 -26.71 -10.50
C ASN A 278 2.58 -26.07 -9.13
N TYR A 279 1.28 -26.02 -8.75
CA TYR A 279 0.86 -25.56 -7.43
C TYR A 279 1.48 -26.42 -6.33
N PHE A 280 1.35 -27.74 -6.44
CA PHE A 280 1.88 -28.65 -5.43
C PHE A 280 3.41 -28.67 -5.40
N PHE A 281 4.06 -28.60 -6.55
CA PHE A 281 5.52 -28.54 -6.64
C PHE A 281 6.07 -27.28 -5.96
N GLU A 282 5.52 -26.11 -6.25
CA GLU A 282 5.96 -24.84 -5.65
C GLU A 282 5.64 -24.80 -4.13
N LEU A 283 4.49 -25.35 -3.72
CA LEU A 283 4.14 -25.48 -2.31
C LEU A 283 5.11 -26.41 -1.57
N PHE A 284 5.51 -27.51 -2.20
CA PHE A 284 6.51 -28.44 -1.65
C PHE A 284 7.87 -27.74 -1.45
N ILE A 285 8.31 -26.97 -2.45
CA ILE A 285 9.55 -26.18 -2.34
C ILE A 285 9.48 -25.21 -1.15
N ASP A 286 8.36 -24.51 -0.99
CA ASP A 286 8.19 -23.55 0.10
C ASP A 286 8.14 -24.25 1.47
N LYS A 287 7.47 -25.40 1.57
CA LYS A 287 7.49 -26.22 2.80
C LYS A 287 8.90 -26.75 3.11
N PHE A 288 9.66 -27.15 2.09
CA PHE A 288 11.05 -27.58 2.28
C PHE A 288 11.91 -26.43 2.84
N LYS A 289 11.75 -25.20 2.32
CA LYS A 289 12.44 -24.02 2.86
C LYS A 289 12.11 -23.78 4.34
N LEU A 290 10.87 -24.04 4.78
CA LEU A 290 10.48 -23.88 6.19
C LEU A 290 11.31 -24.74 7.14
N ILE A 291 11.72 -25.95 6.73
CA ILE A 291 12.52 -26.86 7.55
C ILE A 291 13.91 -26.27 7.86
N PHE A 292 14.44 -25.45 6.92
CA PHE A 292 15.75 -24.82 7.04
C PHE A 292 15.71 -23.35 7.50
N LEU A 293 14.53 -22.81 7.72
CA LEU A 293 14.39 -21.49 8.30
C LEU A 293 14.75 -21.51 9.79
N LYS A 294 16.05 -21.37 10.09
CA LYS A 294 16.50 -20.94 11.42
C LYS A 294 16.05 -19.49 11.62
N ILE A 295 15.21 -19.26 12.58
CA ILE A 295 14.80 -17.95 13.03
C ILE A 295 15.48 -17.62 14.34
#